data_5deaebf34ea39a83a63c2d23daf8b2e4
#
_entry.id   5deaebf34ea39a83a63c2d23daf8b2e4
#
_cell.length_a   1.000
_cell.length_b   1.000
_cell.length_c   1.000
_cell.angle_alpha   90.00
_cell.angle_beta   90.00
_cell.angle_gamma   90.00
#
_symmetry.space_group_name_H-M   'P 1'
#
loop_
_entity.id
_entity.type
_entity.pdbx_description
1 polymer ?
#
loop_
_entity_poly.entity_id
_entity_poly.type
_entity_poly.pdbx_seq_one_letter_code
_entity_poly.pdbx_strand_id
1 'polypeptide(L)'
;MAASQRPEARTASVCTAEAARGTHSFKIAGYSLHKGLGVRKYIKSAAFAVGGHGWRIRYYPDGTREDLKDYAAVFLEIVTECVKQVRVKYDFRLVDPATGLSSSVFSVRALYDRAHTSWGTNKWKKTSELEASYLREDCLVIECDVTVVEDWKKNLHRQRTQRCATSIL
;
A
#
# COMPACT_ATOMS: atom_id res chain seq x y z
N MET A 1 -55.00 13.05 33.17
CA MET A 1 -53.65 13.13 33.74
C MET A 1 -52.68 12.89 32.59
N ALA A 2 -51.97 13.92 32.12
CA ALA A 2 -50.97 13.78 31.07
C ALA A 2 -49.69 13.25 31.68
N ALA A 3 -49.24 12.07 31.26
CA ALA A 3 -47.99 11.53 31.65
C ALA A 3 -46.86 12.41 31.06
N SER A 4 -46.13 13.09 31.92
CA SER A 4 -44.95 13.85 31.56
C SER A 4 -43.89 12.85 31.07
N GLN A 5 -43.72 12.71 29.78
CA GLN A 5 -42.62 11.97 29.18
C GLN A 5 -41.35 12.78 29.44
N ARG A 6 -40.46 12.24 30.26
CA ARG A 6 -39.06 12.77 30.39
C ARG A 6 -38.42 12.72 29.02
N PRO A 7 -37.78 13.79 28.56
CA PRO A 7 -37.04 13.74 27.31
C PRO A 7 -35.93 12.70 27.40
N GLU A 8 -35.96 11.72 26.50
CA GLU A 8 -34.90 10.73 26.35
C GLU A 8 -33.61 11.43 25.98
N ALA A 9 -32.56 11.26 26.79
CA ALA A 9 -31.23 11.82 26.51
C ALA A 9 -30.65 11.14 25.29
N ARG A 10 -30.46 11.86 24.20
CA ARG A 10 -29.86 11.36 22.97
C ARG A 10 -28.39 11.81 22.93
N THR A 11 -27.50 10.86 22.92
CA THR A 11 -26.03 11.10 22.83
C THR A 11 -25.51 10.57 21.51
N ALA A 12 -24.52 11.26 20.94
CA ALA A 12 -23.81 10.83 19.74
C ALA A 12 -22.31 11.07 19.90
N SER A 13 -21.51 10.20 19.32
CA SER A 13 -20.07 10.36 19.25
C SER A 13 -19.57 10.00 17.86
N VAL A 14 -18.47 10.64 17.42
CA VAL A 14 -17.80 10.39 16.14
C VAL A 14 -16.35 10.02 16.44
N CYS A 15 -15.88 8.93 15.85
CA CYS A 15 -14.48 8.55 15.84
C CYS A 15 -13.99 8.57 14.38
N THR A 16 -13.01 9.41 14.07
CA THR A 16 -12.42 9.53 12.74
C THR A 16 -11.03 8.89 12.75
N ALA A 17 -10.81 7.95 11.82
CA ALA A 17 -9.47 7.39 11.59
C ALA A 17 -8.68 8.36 10.70
N GLU A 18 -7.47 8.71 11.14
CA GLU A 18 -6.52 9.45 10.30
C GLU A 18 -5.66 8.46 9.51
N ALA A 19 -5.35 8.85 8.27
CA ALA A 19 -4.55 8.04 7.39
C ALA A 19 -3.65 8.92 6.51
N ALA A 20 -2.40 8.50 6.36
CA ALA A 20 -1.47 9.06 5.37
C ALA A 20 -1.58 8.25 4.08
N ARG A 21 -1.59 8.95 2.93
CA ARG A 21 -1.71 8.34 1.61
C ARG A 21 -0.60 8.80 0.69
N GLY A 22 -0.16 7.92 -0.19
CA GLY A 22 0.79 8.23 -1.23
C GLY A 22 0.74 7.20 -2.35
N THR A 23 1.16 7.61 -3.54
CA THR A 23 1.28 6.76 -4.73
C THR A 23 2.73 6.76 -5.19
N HIS A 24 3.25 5.59 -5.51
CA HIS A 24 4.57 5.43 -6.11
C HIS A 24 4.46 4.75 -7.47
N SER A 25 5.12 5.35 -8.47
CA SER A 25 5.21 4.77 -9.82
C SER A 25 6.59 4.13 -10.00
N PHE A 26 6.59 2.85 -10.35
CA PHE A 26 7.78 2.06 -10.63
C PHE A 26 7.83 1.70 -12.11
N LYS A 27 8.66 2.40 -12.86
CA LYS A 27 8.91 2.13 -14.28
C LYS A 27 10.05 1.12 -14.41
N ILE A 28 9.77 -0.01 -15.03
CA ILE A 28 10.73 -1.05 -15.35
C ILE A 28 11.07 -0.89 -16.84
N ALA A 29 12.18 -0.21 -17.11
CA ALA A 29 12.72 -0.05 -18.45
C ALA A 29 13.66 -1.22 -18.77
N GLY A 30 13.70 -1.65 -20.02
CA GLY A 30 14.45 -2.84 -20.43
C GLY A 30 13.83 -4.12 -19.86
N TYR A 31 12.50 -4.21 -19.92
CA TYR A 31 11.75 -5.36 -19.40
C TYR A 31 12.27 -6.70 -19.92
N SER A 32 12.59 -6.77 -21.21
CA SER A 32 13.11 -7.98 -21.86
C SER A 32 14.44 -8.46 -21.27
N LEU A 33 15.25 -7.55 -20.71
CA LEU A 33 16.52 -7.88 -20.05
C LEU A 33 16.32 -8.41 -18.62
N HIS A 34 15.18 -8.14 -18.02
CA HIS A 34 14.84 -8.65 -16.70
C HIS A 34 14.11 -9.98 -16.75
N LYS A 35 13.48 -10.30 -17.87
CA LYS A 35 12.87 -11.60 -18.12
C LYS A 35 13.97 -12.68 -18.17
N GLY A 36 13.74 -13.81 -17.50
CA GLY A 36 14.74 -14.86 -17.39
C GLY A 36 15.76 -14.63 -16.28
N LEU A 37 15.49 -13.69 -15.38
CA LEU A 37 16.30 -13.46 -14.17
C LEU A 37 16.36 -14.71 -13.27
N GLY A 38 15.31 -15.50 -13.30
CA GLY A 38 15.15 -16.75 -12.56
C GLY A 38 14.11 -16.67 -11.46
N VAL A 39 13.56 -17.84 -11.12
CA VAL A 39 12.58 -17.98 -10.02
C VAL A 39 13.17 -17.46 -8.71
N ARG A 40 12.37 -16.75 -7.90
CA ARG A 40 12.77 -16.10 -6.63
C ARG A 40 13.68 -14.90 -6.78
N LYS A 41 14.07 -14.54 -7.97
CA LYS A 41 14.84 -13.31 -8.22
C LYS A 41 13.89 -12.14 -8.46
N TYR A 42 14.25 -11.00 -7.92
CA TYR A 42 13.40 -9.80 -8.02
C TYR A 42 14.24 -8.55 -8.30
N ILE A 43 13.59 -7.59 -8.90
CA ILE A 43 14.03 -6.21 -8.99
C ILE A 43 13.22 -5.35 -8.03
N LYS A 44 13.78 -4.25 -7.59
CA LYS A 44 13.16 -3.39 -6.58
C LYS A 44 13.11 -1.94 -7.02
N SER A 45 12.05 -1.24 -6.62
CA SER A 45 11.96 0.21 -6.79
C SER A 45 12.92 0.94 -5.85
N ALA A 46 13.09 2.24 -6.07
CA ALA A 46 13.59 3.13 -5.04
C ALA A 46 12.66 3.10 -3.83
N ALA A 47 13.19 3.43 -2.66
CA ALA A 47 12.38 3.63 -1.47
C ALA A 47 11.57 4.93 -1.58
N PHE A 48 10.33 4.92 -1.07
CA PHE A 48 9.44 6.07 -1.01
C PHE A 48 8.79 6.16 0.37
N ALA A 49 8.37 7.35 0.78
CA ALA A 49 7.87 7.61 2.13
C ALA A 49 6.35 7.80 2.13
N VAL A 50 5.64 7.08 3.00
CA VAL A 50 4.22 7.28 3.30
C VAL A 50 3.98 6.98 4.78
N GLY A 51 3.30 7.89 5.48
CA GLY A 51 2.93 7.71 6.88
C GLY A 51 4.10 7.58 7.85
N GLY A 52 5.22 8.26 7.56
CA GLY A 52 6.43 8.20 8.39
C GLY A 52 7.23 6.91 8.25
N HIS A 53 6.89 6.07 7.25
CA HIS A 53 7.58 4.82 6.94
C HIS A 53 8.15 4.85 5.53
N GLY A 54 9.27 4.19 5.34
CA GLY A 54 9.86 3.92 4.03
C GLY A 54 9.31 2.62 3.44
N TRP A 55 8.95 2.67 2.18
CA TRP A 55 8.36 1.56 1.44
C TRP A 55 9.15 1.28 0.18
N ARG A 56 9.05 0.06 -0.36
CA ARG A 56 9.69 -0.36 -1.60
C ARG A 56 8.88 -1.47 -2.26
N ILE A 57 8.78 -1.42 -3.59
CA ILE A 57 8.16 -2.47 -4.39
C ILE A 57 9.21 -3.51 -4.76
N ARG A 58 8.89 -4.79 -4.59
CA ARG A 58 9.63 -5.92 -5.18
C ARG A 58 8.80 -6.52 -6.31
N TYR A 59 9.39 -6.67 -7.46
CA TYR A 59 8.78 -7.29 -8.64
C TYR A 59 9.58 -8.53 -9.04
N TYR A 60 8.91 -9.66 -9.16
CA TYR A 60 9.46 -10.95 -9.53
C TYR A 60 9.00 -11.30 -10.95
N PRO A 61 9.85 -11.11 -11.99
CA PRO A 61 9.45 -11.32 -13.38
C PRO A 61 9.17 -12.80 -13.69
N ASP A 62 9.88 -13.73 -13.08
CA ASP A 62 9.78 -15.17 -13.30
C ASP A 62 9.14 -15.91 -12.11
N GLY A 63 8.36 -15.19 -11.29
CA GLY A 63 7.66 -15.75 -10.15
C GLY A 63 8.51 -16.05 -8.92
N THR A 64 7.85 -16.48 -7.86
CA THR A 64 8.46 -16.77 -6.56
C THR A 64 8.70 -18.24 -6.32
N ARG A 65 8.09 -19.11 -7.11
CA ARG A 65 8.20 -20.59 -7.03
C ARG A 65 8.15 -21.18 -8.43
N GLU A 66 8.73 -22.37 -8.61
CA GLU A 66 8.79 -23.05 -9.89
C GLU A 66 7.39 -23.34 -10.48
N ASP A 67 6.44 -23.72 -9.64
CA ASP A 67 5.04 -23.97 -10.02
C ASP A 67 4.26 -22.70 -10.40
N LEU A 68 4.82 -21.51 -10.14
CA LEU A 68 4.23 -20.19 -10.43
C LEU A 68 5.09 -19.34 -11.37
N LYS A 69 6.03 -19.93 -12.07
CA LYS A 69 6.98 -19.20 -12.94
C LYS A 69 6.31 -18.45 -14.11
N ASP A 70 5.08 -18.84 -14.48
CA ASP A 70 4.31 -18.16 -15.53
C ASP A 70 3.55 -16.91 -15.02
N TYR A 71 3.66 -16.63 -13.72
CA TYR A 71 3.07 -15.46 -13.08
C TYR A 71 4.15 -14.51 -12.59
N ALA A 72 4.01 -13.25 -12.90
CA ALA A 72 4.72 -12.22 -12.18
C ALA A 72 4.17 -12.09 -10.76
N ALA A 73 5.04 -11.75 -9.82
CA ALA A 73 4.68 -11.52 -8.43
C ALA A 73 5.12 -10.11 -7.99
N VAL A 74 4.36 -9.52 -7.08
CA VAL A 74 4.68 -8.20 -6.50
C VAL A 74 4.48 -8.22 -5.00
N PHE A 75 5.37 -7.51 -4.31
CA PHE A 75 5.33 -7.35 -2.86
C PHE A 75 5.63 -5.90 -2.49
N LEU A 76 4.94 -5.40 -1.48
CA LEU A 76 5.28 -4.15 -0.81
C LEU A 76 6.11 -4.47 0.42
N GLU A 77 7.31 -3.91 0.49
CA GLU A 77 8.24 -4.08 1.61
C GLU A 77 8.33 -2.78 2.41
N ILE A 78 8.26 -2.89 3.74
CA ILE A 78 8.63 -1.80 4.62
C ILE A 78 10.14 -1.83 4.84
N VAL A 79 10.83 -0.70 4.57
CA VAL A 79 12.30 -0.61 4.68
C VAL A 79 12.76 0.10 5.94
N THR A 80 11.87 0.80 6.64
CA THR A 80 12.12 1.37 7.96
C THR A 80 11.88 0.33 9.04
N GLU A 81 12.60 0.44 10.15
CA GLU A 81 12.39 -0.46 11.28
C GLU A 81 10.99 -0.32 11.87
N CYS A 82 10.25 -1.43 11.91
CA CYS A 82 8.93 -1.51 12.56
C CYS A 82 9.08 -1.84 14.03
N VAL A 83 9.04 -0.84 14.91
CA VAL A 83 9.02 -1.05 16.36
C VAL A 83 7.64 -1.49 16.84
N LYS A 84 6.57 -1.05 16.14
CA LYS A 84 5.16 -1.36 16.42
C LYS A 84 4.50 -1.88 15.15
N GLN A 85 3.33 -2.51 15.30
CA GLN A 85 2.51 -2.91 14.15
C GLN A 85 2.06 -1.69 13.34
N VAL A 86 2.20 -1.79 12.02
CA VAL A 86 1.78 -0.76 11.06
C VAL A 86 0.65 -1.34 10.21
N ARG A 87 -0.51 -0.72 10.26
CA ARG A 87 -1.70 -1.11 9.48
C ARG A 87 -1.70 -0.37 8.15
N VAL A 88 -1.75 -1.11 7.07
CA VAL A 88 -1.62 -0.58 5.72
C VAL A 88 -2.69 -1.15 4.82
N LYS A 89 -3.30 -0.31 4.01
CA LYS A 89 -4.02 -0.72 2.80
C LYS A 89 -3.19 -0.31 1.60
N TYR A 90 -2.96 -1.21 0.67
CA TYR A 90 -2.28 -0.87 -0.58
C TYR A 90 -2.94 -1.54 -1.78
N ASP A 91 -2.72 -0.94 -2.95
CA ASP A 91 -3.25 -1.36 -4.24
C ASP A 91 -2.14 -1.35 -5.27
N PHE A 92 -1.82 -2.51 -5.83
CA PHE A 92 -0.94 -2.63 -6.98
C PHE A 92 -1.74 -2.50 -8.26
N ARG A 93 -1.34 -1.54 -9.07
CA ARG A 93 -2.01 -1.12 -10.30
C ARG A 93 -1.08 -1.29 -11.49
N LEU A 94 -1.65 -1.53 -12.67
CA LEU A 94 -0.94 -1.51 -13.94
C LEU A 94 -1.36 -0.31 -14.75
N VAL A 95 -0.40 0.38 -15.32
CA VAL A 95 -0.64 1.50 -16.23
C VAL A 95 -0.80 0.98 -17.64
N ASP A 96 -1.94 1.30 -18.27
CA ASP A 96 -2.16 1.04 -19.70
C ASP A 96 -1.29 2.01 -20.51
N PRO A 97 -0.34 1.51 -21.33
CA PRO A 97 0.56 2.37 -22.08
C PRO A 97 -0.11 3.16 -23.19
N ALA A 98 -1.30 2.75 -23.64
CA ALA A 98 -2.05 3.44 -24.70
C ALA A 98 -2.79 4.65 -24.15
N THR A 99 -3.37 4.55 -22.94
CA THR A 99 -4.20 5.59 -22.33
C THR A 99 -3.50 6.35 -21.21
N GLY A 100 -2.44 5.79 -20.62
CA GLY A 100 -1.81 6.31 -19.42
C GLY A 100 -2.62 6.11 -18.12
N LEU A 101 -3.79 5.44 -18.21
CA LEU A 101 -4.65 5.17 -17.07
C LEU A 101 -4.18 3.92 -16.32
N SER A 102 -4.26 3.96 -15.01
CA SER A 102 -3.94 2.80 -14.17
C SER A 102 -5.21 2.09 -13.71
N SER A 103 -5.12 0.75 -13.63
CA SER A 103 -6.18 -0.11 -13.11
C SER A 103 -5.67 -1.01 -12.01
N SER A 104 -6.50 -1.20 -10.97
CA SER A 104 -6.18 -2.09 -9.86
C SER A 104 -6.11 -3.54 -10.31
N VAL A 105 -5.05 -4.24 -9.90
CA VAL A 105 -4.86 -5.67 -10.13
C VAL A 105 -4.88 -6.45 -8.82
N PHE A 106 -4.36 -5.85 -7.73
CA PHE A 106 -4.31 -6.50 -6.43
C PHE A 106 -4.38 -5.46 -5.33
N SER A 107 -5.43 -5.53 -4.51
CA SER A 107 -5.64 -4.64 -3.37
C SER A 107 -5.82 -5.45 -2.08
N VAL A 108 -5.12 -5.06 -1.02
CA VAL A 108 -5.13 -5.79 0.25
C VAL A 108 -4.90 -4.86 1.44
N ARG A 109 -5.35 -5.31 2.61
CA ARG A 109 -4.97 -4.75 3.92
C ARG A 109 -4.00 -5.69 4.59
N ALA A 110 -2.90 -5.16 5.11
CA ALA A 110 -1.84 -5.92 5.73
C ALA A 110 -1.37 -5.29 7.04
N LEU A 111 -0.80 -6.12 7.90
CA LEU A 111 -0.12 -5.72 9.12
C LEU A 111 1.37 -5.97 8.95
N TYR A 112 2.16 -4.92 9.10
CA TYR A 112 3.62 -4.98 9.10
C TYR A 112 4.13 -4.92 10.53
N ASP A 113 5.14 -5.72 10.83
CA ASP A 113 5.85 -5.74 12.10
C ASP A 113 7.31 -6.19 11.89
N ARG A 114 8.05 -6.42 12.95
CA ARG A 114 9.45 -6.88 12.86
C ARG A 114 9.60 -8.23 12.15
N ALA A 115 8.63 -9.13 12.29
CA ALA A 115 8.67 -10.47 11.70
C ALA A 115 8.13 -10.49 10.27
N HIS A 116 7.23 -9.56 9.95
CA HIS A 116 6.50 -9.51 8.67
C HIS A 116 6.72 -8.16 8.01
N THR A 117 7.82 -8.06 7.26
CA THR A 117 8.26 -6.81 6.61
C THR A 117 7.88 -6.69 5.14
N SER A 118 7.26 -7.72 4.57
CA SER A 118 6.88 -7.76 3.16
C SER A 118 5.59 -8.54 2.96
N TRP A 119 4.66 -7.95 2.22
CA TRP A 119 3.38 -8.56 1.85
C TRP A 119 3.06 -8.32 0.39
N GLY A 120 2.42 -9.29 -0.25
CA GLY A 120 2.08 -9.19 -1.66
C GLY A 120 1.35 -10.41 -2.19
N THR A 121 1.51 -10.68 -3.47
CA THR A 121 0.90 -11.83 -4.14
C THR A 121 1.88 -12.54 -5.06
N ASN A 122 1.85 -13.87 -5.02
CA ASN A 122 2.62 -14.75 -5.90
C ASN A 122 1.97 -14.96 -7.28
N LYS A 123 0.72 -14.55 -7.45
CA LYS A 123 -0.05 -14.64 -8.69
C LYS A 123 -0.65 -13.28 -9.05
N TRP A 124 0.21 -12.31 -9.30
CA TRP A 124 -0.27 -10.95 -9.60
C TRP A 124 -0.89 -10.89 -10.99
N LYS A 125 -0.16 -11.32 -12.01
CA LYS A 125 -0.61 -11.36 -13.40
C LYS A 125 0.18 -12.42 -14.16
N LYS A 126 -0.45 -13.08 -15.13
CA LYS A 126 0.31 -13.94 -16.06
C LYS A 126 1.28 -13.10 -16.86
N THR A 127 2.51 -13.57 -16.99
CA THR A 127 3.56 -12.89 -17.75
C THR A 127 3.14 -12.64 -19.19
N SER A 128 2.46 -13.61 -19.82
CA SER A 128 1.92 -13.47 -21.18
C SER A 128 0.90 -12.34 -21.32
N GLU A 129 0.07 -12.11 -20.30
CA GLU A 129 -0.91 -11.00 -20.30
C GLU A 129 -0.23 -9.65 -20.09
N LEU A 130 0.81 -9.58 -19.26
CA LEU A 130 1.61 -8.37 -19.06
C LEU A 130 2.26 -7.96 -20.39
N GLU A 131 2.88 -8.91 -21.07
CA GLU A 131 3.57 -8.67 -22.34
C GLU A 131 2.62 -8.27 -23.47
N ALA A 132 1.43 -8.86 -23.51
CA ALA A 132 0.44 -8.55 -24.54
C ALA A 132 -0.21 -7.17 -24.40
N SER A 133 -0.39 -6.67 -23.17
CA SER A 133 -1.28 -5.53 -22.92
C SER A 133 -0.63 -4.34 -22.22
N TYR A 134 0.49 -4.53 -21.53
CA TYR A 134 1.05 -3.49 -20.64
C TYR A 134 2.48 -3.06 -20.97
N LEU A 135 3.10 -3.67 -21.99
CA LEU A 135 4.43 -3.27 -22.45
C LEU A 135 4.33 -2.24 -23.58
N ARG A 136 5.13 -1.20 -23.46
CA ARG A 136 5.40 -0.24 -24.53
C ARG A 136 6.87 0.16 -24.49
N GLU A 137 7.54 0.09 -25.66
CA GLU A 137 8.95 0.43 -25.78
C GLU A 137 9.83 -0.29 -24.75
N ASP A 138 9.55 -1.59 -24.54
CA ASP A 138 10.22 -2.44 -23.56
C ASP A 138 10.15 -1.91 -22.12
N CYS A 139 9.06 -1.20 -21.77
CA CYS A 139 8.79 -0.66 -20.46
C CYS A 139 7.47 -1.18 -19.89
N LEU A 140 7.50 -1.56 -18.59
CA LEU A 140 6.34 -1.86 -17.76
C LEU A 140 6.23 -0.81 -16.66
N VAL A 141 5.03 -0.29 -16.41
CA VAL A 141 4.80 0.67 -15.32
C VAL A 141 3.83 0.08 -14.29
N ILE A 142 4.32 -0.05 -13.08
CA ILE A 142 3.57 -0.48 -11.90
C ILE A 142 3.34 0.75 -11.01
N GLU A 143 2.11 0.96 -10.57
CA GLU A 143 1.80 1.94 -9.54
C GLU A 143 1.41 1.21 -8.25
N CYS A 144 1.75 1.78 -7.12
CA CYS A 144 1.32 1.32 -5.81
C CYS A 144 0.73 2.48 -5.02
N ASP A 145 -0.56 2.39 -4.75
CA ASP A 145 -1.25 3.30 -3.83
C ASP A 145 -1.11 2.73 -2.42
N VAL A 146 -0.57 3.51 -1.50
CA VAL A 146 -0.36 3.11 -0.11
C VAL A 146 -1.14 4.02 0.82
N THR A 147 -1.90 3.43 1.73
CA THR A 147 -2.60 4.13 2.82
C THR A 147 -2.15 3.54 4.15
N VAL A 148 -1.44 4.32 4.94
CA VAL A 148 -1.02 3.96 6.29
C VAL A 148 -2.06 4.48 7.27
N VAL A 149 -2.65 3.58 8.06
CA VAL A 149 -3.61 3.97 9.09
C VAL A 149 -2.85 4.40 10.34
N GLU A 150 -2.97 5.67 10.73
CA GLU A 150 -2.32 6.19 11.91
C GLU A 150 -2.94 5.65 13.19
N ASP A 151 -2.11 5.39 14.19
CA ASP A 151 -2.56 4.87 15.48
C ASP A 151 -3.28 6.00 16.26
N TRP A 152 -4.57 5.81 16.58
CA TRP A 152 -5.41 6.77 17.31
C TRP A 152 -4.78 7.24 18.63
N LYS A 153 -3.90 6.44 19.24
CA LYS A 153 -3.20 6.79 20.48
C LYS A 153 -2.24 7.97 20.33
N LYS A 154 -1.70 8.22 19.14
CA LYS A 154 -0.85 9.41 18.89
C LYS A 154 -1.67 10.70 18.84
N ASN A 155 -2.93 10.63 18.43
CA ASN A 155 -3.80 11.79 18.31
C ASN A 155 -4.33 12.30 19.63
N LEU A 156 -4.50 11.45 20.65
CA LEU A 156 -4.85 11.89 22.01
C LEU A 156 -3.79 12.79 22.63
N HIS A 157 -2.51 12.59 22.32
CA HIS A 157 -1.43 13.46 22.81
C HIS A 157 -1.40 14.79 22.06
N ARG A 158 -1.64 14.83 20.75
CA ARG A 158 -1.74 16.08 19.98
C ARG A 158 -2.90 16.94 20.41
N GLN A 159 -4.08 16.37 20.64
CA GLN A 159 -5.26 17.11 21.11
C GLN A 159 -5.10 17.64 22.54
N ARG A 160 -4.39 16.94 23.43
CA ARG A 160 -4.08 17.44 24.76
C ARG A 160 -3.13 18.64 24.72
N THR A 161 -2.12 18.62 23.85
CA THR A 161 -1.16 19.74 23.69
C THR A 161 -1.83 20.98 23.08
N GLN A 162 -2.78 20.81 22.17
CA GLN A 162 -3.54 21.94 21.60
C GLN A 162 -4.55 22.55 22.59
N ARG A 163 -5.15 21.76 23.48
CA ARG A 163 -6.06 22.29 24.51
C ARG A 163 -5.34 23.07 25.62
N CYS A 164 -4.08 22.74 25.92
CA CYS A 164 -3.28 23.53 26.88
C CYS A 164 -2.79 24.86 26.31
N ALA A 165 -2.69 24.99 24.98
CA ALA A 165 -2.26 26.25 24.35
C ALA A 165 -3.37 27.31 24.21
N THR A 166 -4.65 26.94 24.35
CA THR A 166 -5.80 27.85 24.16
C THR A 166 -6.39 28.33 25.50
N SER A 167 -5.81 27.98 26.62
CA SER A 167 -6.32 28.39 27.95
C SER A 167 -5.47 29.46 28.64
N ILE A 168 -4.62 30.18 27.89
CA ILE A 168 -3.90 31.34 28.40
C ILE A 168 -4.14 32.50 27.43
N LEU A 169 -5.31 33.09 27.52
CA LEU A 169 -5.62 34.50 27.17
C LEU A 169 -6.79 34.96 28.05
#